data_31ab0b24ce653201b72f3fc707913e51
#
_entry.id   31ab0b24ce653201b72f3fc707913e51
#
_cell.length_a   1.000
_cell.length_b   1.000
_cell.length_c   1.000
_cell.angle_alpha   90.00
_cell.angle_beta   90.00
_cell.angle_gamma   90.00
#
_symmetry.space_group_name_H-M   'P 1'
#
loop_
_entity.id
_entity.type
_entity.pdbx_description
1 polymer ?
#
loop_
_entity_poly.entity_id
_entity_poly.type
_entity_poly.pdbx_seq_one_letter_code
_entity_poly.pdbx_strand_id
1 'polypeptide(L)'
;YKRGYFAEWRWGDKVKKDCLPRLDVYLDTTTEGSPALLPGDAYRSALAAVARRPFRMAPYYDPGVWGGDWMKRTFDLPENGSNYAWSFDGVPEENSLLLGFGGVTVETPAINLVFSQPRALLGDRVHARFGTEFPIRFDMLDTIHGQNLSLQVHPLTEYIQDTFNMRYTQDESYYILDTEGEEGAVWLGVKPGVDPAEAGAALREAQAGGQPFDAAKYINCFPVKKHDHVLIPAGTVHGSGAGTMVLEISATPYIFTFKLWDWGRVDLDGKPRPIHIDHGLANIQWDRDTAFCQANLLHQDKTVQDGPDGSVVRTGLAEREFIDTFRLTTRTALEVPRDGSVHMLNLVEGSEARITSPTGAFAPFTVHYAQTFILPEAAGAYRLESPDGQTVRAILARVRG
;
A
#
# COMPACT_ATOMS: atom_id res chain seq x y z
N TYR A 1 -9.43 9.16 -17.13
CA TYR A 1 -9.03 8.81 -15.76
C TYR A 1 -7.89 9.70 -15.26
N LYS A 2 -6.68 9.67 -15.88
CA LYS A 2 -5.53 10.47 -15.42
C LYS A 2 -5.79 11.99 -15.39
N ARG A 3 -6.53 12.56 -16.35
CA ARG A 3 -6.85 14.00 -16.35
C ARG A 3 -7.79 14.38 -15.18
N GLY A 4 -8.86 13.63 -14.97
CA GLY A 4 -9.75 13.85 -13.83
C GLY A 4 -8.99 13.81 -12.53
N TYR A 5 -8.16 12.80 -12.38
CA TYR A 5 -7.34 12.56 -11.22
C TYR A 5 -6.33 13.68 -10.92
N PHE A 6 -5.50 14.06 -11.90
CA PHE A 6 -4.40 15.01 -11.67
C PHE A 6 -4.81 16.47 -11.70
N ALA A 7 -5.95 16.81 -12.30
CA ALA A 7 -6.42 18.18 -12.39
C ALA A 7 -7.67 18.43 -11.54
N GLU A 8 -8.72 17.64 -11.77
CA GLU A 8 -10.06 17.92 -11.22
C GLU A 8 -10.17 17.54 -9.75
N TRP A 9 -9.64 16.39 -9.35
CA TRP A 9 -9.69 15.96 -7.95
C TRP A 9 -8.81 16.81 -7.07
N ARG A 10 -7.64 17.23 -7.52
CA ARG A 10 -6.79 18.16 -6.75
C ARG A 10 -7.48 19.50 -6.52
N TRP A 11 -8.27 19.95 -7.47
CA TRP A 11 -9.09 21.15 -7.29
C TRP A 11 -10.18 20.89 -6.24
N GLY A 12 -10.86 19.74 -6.31
CA GLY A 12 -11.81 19.29 -5.30
C GLY A 12 -11.19 19.19 -3.91
N ASP A 13 -9.98 18.67 -3.78
CA ASP A 13 -9.25 18.61 -2.51
C ASP A 13 -8.94 19.99 -1.94
N LYS A 14 -8.60 20.96 -2.78
CA LYS A 14 -8.43 22.34 -2.34
C LYS A 14 -9.73 22.91 -1.77
N VAL A 15 -10.85 22.69 -2.45
CA VAL A 15 -12.18 23.12 -1.96
C VAL A 15 -12.50 22.45 -0.63
N LYS A 16 -12.26 21.14 -0.48
CA LYS A 16 -12.47 20.43 0.78
C LYS A 16 -11.65 21.04 1.91
N LYS A 17 -10.36 21.29 1.70
CA LYS A 17 -9.47 21.90 2.70
C LYS A 17 -9.96 23.28 3.16
N ASP A 18 -10.49 24.08 2.23
CA ASP A 18 -11.03 25.40 2.54
C ASP A 18 -12.39 25.35 3.27
N CYS A 19 -13.19 24.32 3.02
CA CYS A 19 -14.52 24.16 3.61
C CYS A 19 -14.48 23.50 5.01
N LEU A 20 -13.65 22.47 5.22
CA LEU A 20 -13.64 21.67 6.45
C LEU A 20 -13.53 22.48 7.75
N PRO A 21 -12.68 23.53 7.85
CA PRO A 21 -12.60 24.35 9.08
C PRO A 21 -13.86 25.15 9.38
N ARG A 22 -14.68 25.43 8.36
CA ARG A 22 -15.87 26.32 8.45
C ARG A 22 -17.19 25.58 8.30
N LEU A 23 -17.14 24.26 8.29
CA LEU A 23 -18.31 23.40 8.10
C LEU A 23 -19.29 23.56 9.27
N ASP A 24 -20.52 24.00 9.00
CA ASP A 24 -21.58 24.06 10.00
C ASP A 24 -22.19 22.68 10.24
N VAL A 25 -22.32 21.89 9.18
CA VAL A 25 -22.94 20.58 9.19
C VAL A 25 -22.18 19.63 8.26
N TYR A 26 -21.97 18.40 8.69
CA TYR A 26 -21.55 17.29 7.85
C TYR A 26 -22.73 16.37 7.59
N LEU A 27 -23.02 16.09 6.33
CA LEU A 27 -24.08 15.17 5.91
C LEU A 27 -23.46 13.94 5.25
N ASP A 28 -23.64 12.79 5.86
CA ASP A 28 -23.29 11.49 5.29
C ASP A 28 -24.50 10.94 4.54
N THR A 29 -24.30 10.64 3.26
CA THR A 29 -25.31 10.08 2.35
C THR A 29 -24.88 8.71 1.79
N THR A 30 -23.90 8.06 2.39
CA THR A 30 -23.36 6.77 1.94
C THR A 30 -24.42 5.67 1.98
N THR A 31 -25.28 5.68 2.99
CA THR A 31 -26.39 4.74 3.08
C THR A 31 -27.65 5.36 2.44
N GLU A 32 -28.08 4.74 1.32
CA GLU A 32 -29.29 5.18 0.61
C GLU A 32 -30.52 5.16 1.53
N GLY A 33 -31.27 6.25 1.50
CA GLY A 33 -32.51 6.41 2.31
C GLY A 33 -32.28 6.59 3.82
N SER A 34 -31.03 6.62 4.31
CA SER A 34 -30.71 6.80 5.73
C SER A 34 -29.53 7.77 5.92
N PRO A 35 -29.70 9.04 5.54
CA PRO A 35 -28.63 10.03 5.72
C PRO A 35 -28.37 10.31 7.19
N ALA A 36 -27.10 10.48 7.58
CA ALA A 36 -26.68 10.87 8.91
C ALA A 36 -26.13 12.30 8.91
N LEU A 37 -26.57 13.11 9.86
CA LEU A 37 -26.20 14.51 9.96
C LEU A 37 -25.47 14.77 11.27
N LEU A 38 -24.32 15.45 11.19
CA LEU A 38 -23.54 15.89 12.34
C LEU A 38 -23.34 17.40 12.34
N PRO A 39 -23.38 18.05 13.52
CA PRO A 39 -22.85 19.38 13.68
C PRO A 39 -21.38 19.44 13.29
N GLY A 40 -20.94 20.49 12.60
CA GLY A 40 -19.57 20.64 12.13
C GLY A 40 -18.52 20.57 13.26
N ASP A 41 -18.87 21.10 14.45
CA ASP A 41 -17.99 21.02 15.63
C ASP A 41 -17.80 19.57 16.12
N ALA A 42 -18.86 18.79 16.17
CA ALA A 42 -18.79 17.37 16.53
C ALA A 42 -17.94 16.58 15.53
N TYR A 43 -18.13 16.85 14.24
CA TYR A 43 -17.33 16.24 13.17
C TYR A 43 -15.84 16.58 13.30
N ARG A 44 -15.48 17.85 13.45
CA ARG A 44 -14.08 18.28 13.64
C ARG A 44 -13.46 17.68 14.90
N SER A 45 -14.20 17.64 16.00
CA SER A 45 -13.76 17.03 17.26
C SER A 45 -13.49 15.54 17.12
N ALA A 46 -14.31 14.82 16.36
CA ALA A 46 -14.08 13.39 16.07
C ALA A 46 -12.80 13.18 15.27
N LEU A 47 -12.58 13.94 14.20
CA LEU A 47 -11.32 13.87 13.42
C LEU A 47 -10.09 14.19 14.29
N ALA A 48 -10.20 15.20 15.17
CA ALA A 48 -9.12 15.53 16.11
C ALA A 48 -8.85 14.40 17.12
N ALA A 49 -9.87 13.67 17.55
CA ALA A 49 -9.72 12.52 18.43
C ALA A 49 -9.08 11.31 17.71
N VAL A 50 -9.48 11.05 16.46
CA VAL A 50 -8.88 9.98 15.64
C VAL A 50 -7.39 10.24 15.41
N ALA A 51 -6.99 11.48 15.15
CA ALA A 51 -5.59 11.87 14.94
C ALA A 51 -4.67 11.69 16.17
N ARG A 52 -5.20 11.22 17.33
CA ARG A 52 -4.42 11.07 18.58
C ARG A 52 -4.47 9.65 19.16
N ARG A 53 -5.00 8.68 18.44
CA ARG A 53 -5.11 7.28 18.86
C ARG A 53 -4.90 6.35 17.67
N PRO A 54 -4.57 5.07 17.90
CA PRO A 54 -4.57 4.07 16.84
C PRO A 54 -5.94 3.99 16.18
N PHE A 55 -5.96 3.80 14.87
CA PHE A 55 -7.21 3.62 14.12
C PHE A 55 -7.00 2.75 12.89
N ARG A 56 -8.11 2.25 12.35
CA ARG A 56 -8.19 1.59 11.05
C ARG A 56 -9.11 2.38 10.15
N MET A 57 -8.85 2.30 8.86
CA MET A 57 -9.79 2.73 7.83
C MET A 57 -10.71 1.58 7.46
N ALA A 58 -11.91 1.87 6.96
CA ALA A 58 -12.77 0.86 6.36
C ALA A 58 -12.12 0.37 5.07
N PRO A 59 -11.85 -0.95 4.92
CA PRO A 59 -11.21 -1.46 3.72
C PRO A 59 -12.19 -1.41 2.54
N TYR A 60 -11.63 -1.22 1.35
CA TYR A 60 -12.33 -1.32 0.08
C TYR A 60 -11.73 -2.46 -0.74
N TYR A 61 -12.57 -3.38 -1.21
CA TYR A 61 -12.16 -4.56 -1.97
C TYR A 61 -12.63 -4.44 -3.41
N ASP A 62 -11.72 -4.56 -4.36
CA ASP A 62 -11.98 -4.38 -5.78
C ASP A 62 -11.69 -5.66 -6.57
N PRO A 63 -12.60 -6.09 -7.46
CA PRO A 63 -12.35 -7.23 -8.34
C PRO A 63 -11.35 -6.89 -9.45
N GLY A 64 -10.70 -7.92 -10.00
CA GLY A 64 -9.79 -7.76 -11.12
C GLY A 64 -9.60 -9.06 -11.88
N VAL A 65 -9.25 -8.96 -13.16
CA VAL A 65 -9.12 -10.14 -14.05
C VAL A 65 -8.06 -11.15 -13.62
N TRP A 66 -7.18 -10.77 -12.72
CA TRP A 66 -6.10 -11.61 -12.17
C TRP A 66 -6.36 -12.04 -10.72
N GLY A 67 -7.43 -11.53 -10.12
CA GLY A 67 -7.70 -11.70 -8.69
C GLY A 67 -7.90 -13.15 -8.27
N GLY A 68 -7.53 -13.40 -7.02
CA GLY A 68 -7.63 -14.67 -6.34
C GLY A 68 -8.84 -14.78 -5.41
N ASP A 69 -8.73 -15.67 -4.42
CA ASP A 69 -9.77 -15.92 -3.42
C ASP A 69 -9.25 -15.95 -1.97
N TRP A 70 -7.99 -15.64 -1.75
CA TRP A 70 -7.40 -15.65 -0.40
C TRP A 70 -8.06 -14.60 0.50
N MET A 71 -8.23 -13.38 0.00
CA MET A 71 -8.90 -12.32 0.77
C MET A 71 -10.35 -12.70 1.11
N LYS A 72 -11.05 -13.30 0.16
CA LYS A 72 -12.42 -13.77 0.36
C LYS A 72 -12.53 -14.76 1.52
N ARG A 73 -11.63 -15.74 1.55
CA ARG A 73 -11.58 -16.77 2.60
C ARG A 73 -11.09 -16.24 3.94
N THR A 74 -10.08 -15.35 3.91
CA THR A 74 -9.44 -14.84 5.13
C THR A 74 -10.29 -13.81 5.85
N PHE A 75 -11.03 -12.97 5.09
CA PHE A 75 -11.85 -11.90 5.65
C PHE A 75 -13.35 -12.22 5.66
N ASP A 76 -13.75 -13.45 5.28
CA ASP A 76 -15.15 -13.88 5.17
C ASP A 76 -15.98 -12.91 4.34
N LEU A 77 -15.46 -12.52 3.16
CA LEU A 77 -16.11 -11.56 2.29
C LEU A 77 -17.28 -12.20 1.54
N PRO A 78 -18.33 -11.43 1.23
CA PRO A 78 -19.50 -11.94 0.54
C PRO A 78 -19.19 -12.61 -0.79
N GLU A 79 -19.93 -13.67 -1.10
CA GLU A 79 -19.98 -14.24 -2.44
C GLU A 79 -20.68 -13.27 -3.40
N ASN A 80 -19.92 -12.60 -4.25
CA ASN A 80 -20.42 -11.64 -5.23
C ASN A 80 -20.38 -12.14 -6.68
N GLY A 81 -20.06 -13.44 -6.87
CA GLY A 81 -19.87 -14.04 -8.20
C GLY A 81 -18.57 -13.59 -8.89
N SER A 82 -17.72 -12.84 -8.21
CA SER A 82 -16.45 -12.30 -8.68
C SER A 82 -15.32 -12.69 -7.72
N ASN A 83 -14.06 -12.39 -8.11
CA ASN A 83 -12.92 -12.48 -7.20
C ASN A 83 -12.71 -11.13 -6.47
N TYR A 84 -11.69 -11.09 -5.60
CA TYR A 84 -11.16 -9.86 -5.05
C TYR A 84 -9.68 -9.77 -5.40
N ALA A 85 -9.31 -8.79 -6.23
CA ALA A 85 -7.95 -8.62 -6.71
C ALA A 85 -7.15 -7.68 -5.79
N TRP A 86 -7.77 -6.57 -5.36
CA TRP A 86 -7.19 -5.58 -4.47
C TRP A 86 -7.97 -5.45 -3.17
N SER A 87 -7.23 -5.14 -2.09
CA SER A 87 -7.76 -4.52 -0.89
C SER A 87 -7.04 -3.19 -0.68
N PHE A 88 -7.77 -2.09 -0.71
CA PHE A 88 -7.27 -0.81 -0.25
C PHE A 88 -7.67 -0.68 1.20
N ASP A 89 -6.75 -0.82 2.13
CA ASP A 89 -6.98 -0.70 3.56
C ASP A 89 -5.99 0.24 4.27
N GLY A 90 -5.06 0.80 3.50
CA GLY A 90 -4.08 1.78 3.90
C GLY A 90 -3.92 2.94 2.90
N VAL A 91 -5.00 3.36 2.21
CA VAL A 91 -4.97 4.41 1.18
C VAL A 91 -6.04 5.45 1.49
N PRO A 92 -5.72 6.58 2.18
CA PRO A 92 -6.70 7.57 2.59
C PRO A 92 -7.55 8.16 1.48
N GLU A 93 -7.08 8.13 0.24
CA GLU A 93 -7.79 8.58 -0.94
C GLU A 93 -8.92 7.63 -1.37
N GLU A 94 -8.79 6.34 -1.06
CA GLU A 94 -9.75 5.30 -1.44
C GLU A 94 -10.59 4.82 -0.25
N ASN A 95 -10.14 5.04 0.98
CA ASN A 95 -10.77 4.51 2.17
C ASN A 95 -11.64 5.52 2.90
N SER A 96 -12.53 5.01 3.74
CA SER A 96 -13.37 5.79 4.64
C SER A 96 -12.96 5.59 6.10
N LEU A 97 -13.34 6.55 6.94
CA LEU A 97 -13.41 6.44 8.38
C LEU A 97 -14.86 6.27 8.81
N LEU A 98 -15.08 5.38 9.77
CA LEU A 98 -16.36 5.17 10.41
C LEU A 98 -16.33 5.83 11.80
N LEU A 99 -17.03 6.94 11.96
CA LEU A 99 -17.07 7.75 13.18
C LEU A 99 -18.32 7.42 13.99
N GLY A 100 -18.14 6.94 15.23
CA GLY A 100 -19.26 6.58 16.11
C GLY A 100 -19.74 7.74 16.99
N PHE A 101 -21.03 8.00 17.02
CA PHE A 101 -21.69 9.04 17.83
C PHE A 101 -22.93 8.48 18.52
N GLY A 102 -22.79 7.99 19.76
CA GLY A 102 -23.97 7.62 20.58
C GLY A 102 -24.91 6.61 19.92
N GLY A 103 -24.40 5.66 19.16
CA GLY A 103 -25.18 4.65 18.44
C GLY A 103 -25.43 4.97 16.96
N VAL A 104 -25.01 6.13 16.47
CA VAL A 104 -25.00 6.49 15.03
C VAL A 104 -23.58 6.37 14.51
N THR A 105 -23.40 5.69 13.40
CA THR A 105 -22.14 5.66 12.65
C THR A 105 -22.22 6.60 11.47
N VAL A 106 -21.21 7.44 11.29
CA VAL A 106 -21.09 8.37 10.17
C VAL A 106 -19.85 8.00 9.38
N GLU A 107 -20.01 7.80 8.09
CA GLU A 107 -18.93 7.53 7.16
C GLU A 107 -18.37 8.83 6.57
N THR A 108 -17.05 8.92 6.47
CA THR A 108 -16.38 10.05 5.85
C THR A 108 -15.11 9.59 5.12
N PRO A 109 -14.76 10.19 3.97
CA PRO A 109 -13.48 9.90 3.31
C PRO A 109 -12.31 10.09 4.27
N ALA A 110 -11.41 9.10 4.36
CA ALA A 110 -10.29 9.14 5.29
C ALA A 110 -9.31 10.29 4.98
N ILE A 111 -9.25 10.74 3.73
CA ILE A 111 -8.46 11.91 3.34
C ILE A 111 -8.87 13.19 4.09
N ASN A 112 -10.12 13.30 4.56
CA ASN A 112 -10.57 14.45 5.36
C ASN A 112 -9.82 14.55 6.68
N LEU A 113 -9.37 13.42 7.26
CA LEU A 113 -8.49 13.43 8.44
C LEU A 113 -7.14 14.05 8.13
N VAL A 114 -6.54 13.67 6.99
CA VAL A 114 -5.25 14.23 6.54
C VAL A 114 -5.36 15.74 6.32
N PHE A 115 -6.46 16.21 5.74
CA PHE A 115 -6.71 17.63 5.51
C PHE A 115 -6.95 18.42 6.80
N SER A 116 -7.64 17.82 7.77
CA SER A 116 -8.05 18.50 9.00
C SER A 116 -6.99 18.48 10.10
N GLN A 117 -6.21 17.39 10.18
CA GLN A 117 -5.29 17.13 11.29
C GLN A 117 -3.89 16.70 10.80
N PRO A 118 -3.29 17.36 9.78
CA PRO A 118 -2.07 16.86 9.14
C PRO A 118 -0.89 16.76 10.12
N ARG A 119 -0.71 17.75 11.02
CA ARG A 119 0.41 17.76 11.97
C ARG A 119 0.27 16.69 13.06
N ALA A 120 -0.92 16.54 13.62
CA ALA A 120 -1.18 15.53 14.65
C ALA A 120 -1.06 14.11 14.07
N LEU A 121 -1.51 13.91 12.83
CA LEU A 121 -1.44 12.63 12.13
C LEU A 121 -0.01 12.31 11.69
N LEU A 122 0.59 13.18 10.89
CA LEU A 122 1.85 12.91 10.18
C LEU A 122 3.09 13.18 11.03
N GLY A 123 3.01 14.09 12.00
CA GLY A 123 4.14 14.72 12.68
C GLY A 123 4.67 15.95 11.93
N ASP A 124 5.30 16.87 12.65
CA ASP A 124 5.75 18.14 12.07
C ASP A 124 6.76 17.97 10.95
N ARG A 125 7.67 17.01 11.07
CA ARG A 125 8.70 16.70 10.08
C ARG A 125 8.10 16.21 8.77
N VAL A 126 7.20 15.24 8.85
CA VAL A 126 6.53 14.66 7.67
C VAL A 126 5.59 15.68 7.04
N HIS A 127 4.84 16.43 7.86
CA HIS A 127 4.00 17.50 7.39
C HIS A 127 4.80 18.60 6.66
N ALA A 128 5.97 18.97 7.15
CA ALA A 128 6.83 19.98 6.49
C ALA A 128 7.24 19.55 5.07
N ARG A 129 7.42 18.24 4.84
CA ARG A 129 7.82 17.67 3.54
C ARG A 129 6.63 17.42 2.60
N PHE A 130 5.54 16.88 3.14
CA PHE A 130 4.41 16.37 2.33
C PHE A 130 3.13 17.22 2.44
N GLY A 131 3.10 18.19 3.39
CA GLY A 131 1.91 19.02 3.58
C GLY A 131 0.71 18.21 4.04
N THR A 132 -0.34 18.19 3.23
CA THR A 132 -1.58 17.43 3.46
C THR A 132 -1.69 16.20 2.55
N GLU A 133 -0.57 15.63 2.14
CA GLU A 133 -0.51 14.35 1.44
C GLU A 133 -0.08 13.25 2.43
N PHE A 134 -0.73 12.09 2.37
CA PHE A 134 -0.34 10.93 3.16
C PHE A 134 0.69 10.11 2.36
N PRO A 135 1.97 10.04 2.79
CA PRO A 135 3.04 9.58 1.92
C PRO A 135 3.21 8.05 1.84
N ILE A 136 2.52 7.29 2.67
CA ILE A 136 2.63 5.82 2.76
C ILE A 136 1.32 5.21 2.32
N ARG A 137 1.38 4.18 1.50
CA ARG A 137 0.23 3.41 1.05
C ARG A 137 0.44 1.93 1.33
N PHE A 138 -0.56 1.29 1.93
CA PHE A 138 -0.67 -0.15 2.04
C PHE A 138 -1.91 -0.61 1.27
N ASP A 139 -1.71 -1.56 0.38
CA ASP A 139 -2.77 -2.31 -0.28
C ASP A 139 -2.36 -3.77 -0.46
N MET A 140 -3.34 -4.62 -0.68
CA MET A 140 -3.11 -6.04 -0.86
C MET A 140 -3.41 -6.46 -2.29
N LEU A 141 -2.59 -7.37 -2.81
CA LEU A 141 -2.71 -7.94 -4.15
C LEU A 141 -2.86 -9.45 -3.99
N ASP A 142 -4.04 -9.99 -4.36
CA ASP A 142 -4.35 -11.40 -4.21
C ASP A 142 -4.31 -12.12 -5.56
N THR A 143 -3.30 -12.96 -5.76
CA THR A 143 -3.19 -13.83 -6.93
C THR A 143 -3.26 -15.32 -6.59
N ILE A 144 -3.63 -15.69 -5.33
CA ILE A 144 -3.80 -17.09 -4.92
C ILE A 144 -5.05 -17.67 -5.56
N HIS A 145 -4.92 -18.75 -6.31
CA HIS A 145 -5.91 -19.30 -7.24
C HIS A 145 -6.31 -18.33 -8.37
N GLY A 146 -5.53 -17.26 -8.56
CA GLY A 146 -5.70 -16.26 -9.60
C GLY A 146 -4.63 -16.37 -10.70
N GLN A 147 -4.26 -15.24 -11.27
CA GLN A 147 -3.30 -15.16 -12.37
C GLN A 147 -2.21 -14.15 -12.06
N ASN A 148 -1.14 -14.13 -12.87
CA ASN A 148 -0.10 -13.11 -12.75
C ASN A 148 -0.68 -11.69 -12.82
N LEU A 149 -0.18 -10.79 -11.99
CA LEU A 149 -0.38 -9.36 -12.16
C LEU A 149 0.25 -8.89 -13.49
N SER A 150 -0.20 -7.79 -14.05
CA SER A 150 0.42 -7.19 -15.24
C SER A 150 1.91 -6.95 -15.01
N LEU A 151 2.76 -7.22 -15.99
CA LEU A 151 4.12 -6.71 -16.00
C LEU A 151 4.07 -5.19 -16.17
N GLN A 152 4.75 -4.48 -15.28
CA GLN A 152 4.68 -3.02 -15.19
C GLN A 152 6.01 -2.42 -14.75
N VAL A 153 6.10 -1.09 -14.88
CA VAL A 153 7.23 -0.30 -14.41
C VAL A 153 6.74 1.05 -13.92
N HIS A 154 7.22 1.49 -12.76
CA HIS A 154 6.97 2.84 -12.26
C HIS A 154 7.92 3.84 -12.92
N PRO A 155 7.45 5.06 -13.24
CA PRO A 155 8.29 6.09 -13.84
C PRO A 155 9.42 6.52 -12.90
N LEU A 156 10.56 6.88 -13.47
CA LEU A 156 11.63 7.56 -12.74
C LEU A 156 11.14 8.93 -12.25
N THR A 157 11.75 9.43 -11.15
CA THR A 157 11.32 10.69 -10.52
C THR A 157 11.35 11.87 -11.48
N GLU A 158 12.42 12.02 -12.26
CA GLU A 158 12.54 13.10 -13.25
C GLU A 158 11.48 12.98 -14.33
N TYR A 159 11.23 11.76 -14.80
CA TYR A 159 10.22 11.51 -15.84
C TYR A 159 8.80 11.87 -15.38
N ILE A 160 8.43 11.47 -14.16
CA ILE A 160 7.09 11.74 -13.63
C ILE A 160 6.90 13.25 -13.33
N GLN A 161 7.98 13.93 -12.92
CA GLN A 161 7.97 15.37 -12.70
C GLN A 161 7.78 16.12 -14.03
N ASP A 162 8.60 15.83 -15.03
CA ASP A 162 8.60 16.54 -16.32
C ASP A 162 7.34 16.24 -17.15
N THR A 163 6.90 14.98 -17.16
CA THR A 163 5.81 14.56 -18.05
C THR A 163 4.43 14.72 -17.42
N PHE A 164 4.31 14.56 -16.09
CA PHE A 164 3.02 14.48 -15.39
C PHE A 164 2.88 15.50 -14.25
N ASN A 165 3.91 16.33 -14.03
CA ASN A 165 3.92 17.33 -12.94
C ASN A 165 3.61 16.74 -11.55
N MET A 166 4.08 15.51 -11.30
CA MET A 166 4.00 14.84 -10.00
C MET A 166 5.26 15.13 -9.19
N ARG A 167 5.15 15.19 -7.86
CA ARG A 167 6.26 15.56 -6.99
C ARG A 167 7.25 14.44 -6.74
N TYR A 168 6.79 13.20 -6.69
CA TYR A 168 7.57 11.99 -6.46
C TYR A 168 6.91 10.80 -7.16
N THR A 169 7.69 9.75 -7.35
CA THR A 169 7.26 8.52 -8.02
C THR A 169 6.74 7.49 -7.03
N GLN A 170 6.19 6.41 -7.56
CA GLN A 170 5.83 5.20 -6.82
C GLN A 170 7.05 4.29 -6.70
N ASP A 171 7.89 4.53 -5.69
CA ASP A 171 8.77 3.49 -5.19
C ASP A 171 7.96 2.55 -4.30
N GLU A 172 8.11 1.26 -4.46
CA GLU A 172 7.32 0.27 -3.75
C GLU A 172 8.12 -0.95 -3.31
N SER A 173 7.46 -1.83 -2.61
CA SER A 173 7.94 -3.14 -2.23
C SER A 173 6.79 -4.11 -2.04
N TYR A 174 7.06 -5.40 -2.22
CA TYR A 174 6.13 -6.48 -1.97
C TYR A 174 6.55 -7.25 -0.73
N TYR A 175 5.76 -7.19 0.32
CA TYR A 175 5.88 -8.11 1.44
C TYR A 175 4.95 -9.29 1.23
N ILE A 176 5.49 -10.52 1.24
CA ILE A 176 4.71 -11.72 0.95
C ILE A 176 3.97 -12.15 2.21
N LEU A 177 2.65 -11.98 2.20
CA LEU A 177 1.78 -12.38 3.30
C LEU A 177 1.50 -13.88 3.31
N ASP A 178 1.34 -14.48 2.12
CA ASP A 178 1.05 -15.90 1.97
C ASP A 178 1.36 -16.36 0.54
N THR A 179 1.42 -17.69 0.35
CA THR A 179 1.65 -18.32 -0.97
C THR A 179 0.74 -19.53 -1.14
N GLU A 180 0.42 -19.86 -2.38
CA GLU A 180 -0.23 -21.11 -2.73
C GLU A 180 0.79 -22.26 -2.65
N GLY A 181 0.73 -23.05 -1.59
CA GLY A 181 1.73 -24.07 -1.30
C GLY A 181 2.98 -23.46 -0.63
N GLU A 182 4.16 -24.05 -0.90
CA GLU A 182 5.39 -23.68 -0.24
C GLU A 182 6.04 -22.41 -0.79
N GLU A 183 5.84 -22.12 -2.08
CA GLU A 183 6.45 -20.98 -2.78
C GLU A 183 5.46 -20.35 -3.75
N GLY A 184 5.49 -19.02 -3.83
CA GLY A 184 4.89 -18.21 -4.86
C GLY A 184 5.96 -17.68 -5.83
N ALA A 185 5.60 -16.69 -6.65
CA ALA A 185 6.52 -16.11 -7.61
C ALA A 185 6.38 -14.59 -7.70
N VAL A 186 7.50 -13.91 -8.00
CA VAL A 186 7.52 -12.48 -8.34
C VAL A 186 8.37 -12.28 -9.60
N TRP A 187 7.79 -11.60 -10.58
CA TRP A 187 8.50 -11.11 -11.75
C TRP A 187 9.27 -9.85 -11.35
N LEU A 188 10.62 -9.82 -11.59
CA LEU A 188 11.44 -8.71 -11.10
C LEU A 188 12.70 -8.52 -11.94
N GLY A 189 12.88 -7.33 -12.50
CA GLY A 189 14.03 -6.96 -13.30
C GLY A 189 14.16 -7.76 -14.60
N VAL A 190 15.14 -7.43 -15.40
CA VAL A 190 15.37 -8.04 -16.71
C VAL A 190 16.37 -9.18 -16.63
N LYS A 191 16.35 -10.09 -17.61
CA LYS A 191 17.40 -11.12 -17.71
C LYS A 191 18.72 -10.53 -18.20
N PRO A 192 19.86 -11.15 -17.88
CA PRO A 192 21.16 -10.70 -18.35
C PRO A 192 21.23 -10.67 -19.88
N GLY A 193 21.79 -9.60 -20.44
CA GLY A 193 22.02 -9.49 -21.88
C GLY A 193 20.79 -9.23 -22.73
N VAL A 194 19.65 -8.87 -22.13
CA VAL A 194 18.46 -8.45 -22.89
C VAL A 194 18.78 -7.20 -23.69
N ASP A 195 18.53 -7.27 -25.01
CA ASP A 195 18.57 -6.09 -25.89
C ASP A 195 17.26 -5.26 -25.70
N PRO A 196 17.36 -4.00 -25.24
CA PRO A 196 16.20 -3.12 -25.09
C PRO A 196 15.37 -2.94 -26.36
N ALA A 197 16.02 -2.89 -27.53
CA ALA A 197 15.34 -2.73 -28.80
C ALA A 197 14.54 -3.97 -29.19
N GLU A 198 15.12 -5.16 -28.98
CA GLU A 198 14.44 -6.44 -29.21
C GLU A 198 13.24 -6.62 -28.28
N ALA A 199 13.43 -6.39 -26.97
CA ALA A 199 12.36 -6.49 -25.99
C ALA A 199 11.22 -5.51 -26.29
N GLY A 200 11.55 -4.26 -26.65
CA GLY A 200 10.58 -3.24 -27.04
C GLY A 200 9.82 -3.61 -28.32
N ALA A 201 10.48 -4.20 -29.31
CA ALA A 201 9.83 -4.69 -30.53
C ALA A 201 8.85 -5.84 -30.23
N ALA A 202 9.26 -6.81 -29.38
CA ALA A 202 8.39 -7.92 -28.97
C ALA A 202 7.14 -7.45 -28.21
N LEU A 203 7.27 -6.45 -27.32
CA LEU A 203 6.12 -5.84 -26.63
C LEU A 203 5.15 -5.18 -27.62
N ARG A 204 5.67 -4.41 -28.60
CA ARG A 204 4.82 -3.76 -29.62
C ARG A 204 4.15 -4.76 -30.56
N GLU A 205 4.84 -5.82 -30.94
CA GLU A 205 4.27 -6.92 -31.73
C GLU A 205 3.10 -7.58 -31.00
N ALA A 206 3.30 -7.91 -29.70
CA ALA A 206 2.25 -8.50 -28.87
C ALA A 206 1.04 -7.55 -28.71
N GLN A 207 1.28 -6.24 -28.52
CA GLN A 207 0.23 -5.23 -28.45
C GLN A 207 -0.56 -5.12 -29.76
N ALA A 208 0.09 -5.27 -30.90
CA ALA A 208 -0.53 -5.24 -32.22
C ALA A 208 -1.31 -6.52 -32.57
N GLY A 209 -1.38 -7.51 -31.66
CA GLY A 209 -2.06 -8.79 -31.89
C GLY A 209 -1.22 -9.83 -32.63
N GLY A 210 0.10 -9.63 -32.67
CA GLY A 210 1.07 -10.62 -33.19
C GLY A 210 1.40 -11.70 -32.15
N GLN A 211 2.66 -12.15 -32.13
CA GLN A 211 3.09 -13.15 -31.14
C GLN A 211 2.98 -12.59 -29.72
N PRO A 212 2.44 -13.38 -28.76
CA PRO A 212 2.43 -13.01 -27.35
C PRO A 212 3.84 -12.71 -26.85
N PHE A 213 3.97 -11.73 -25.95
CA PHE A 213 5.23 -11.42 -25.32
C PHE A 213 5.70 -12.59 -24.42
N ASP A 214 6.85 -13.16 -24.74
CA ASP A 214 7.48 -14.20 -23.92
C ASP A 214 8.17 -13.57 -22.72
N ALA A 215 7.42 -13.35 -21.64
CA ALA A 215 7.95 -12.75 -20.42
C ALA A 215 9.15 -13.54 -19.85
N ALA A 216 9.12 -14.87 -19.95
CA ALA A 216 10.20 -15.72 -19.41
C ALA A 216 11.52 -15.58 -20.19
N LYS A 217 11.50 -15.11 -21.42
CA LYS A 217 12.70 -14.79 -22.20
C LYS A 217 13.40 -13.51 -21.69
N TYR A 218 12.63 -12.49 -21.28
CA TYR A 218 13.16 -11.16 -21.04
C TYR A 218 13.18 -10.75 -19.56
N ILE A 219 12.31 -11.29 -18.72
CA ILE A 219 12.11 -10.90 -17.34
C ILE A 219 12.46 -12.07 -16.40
N ASN A 220 13.10 -11.77 -15.27
CA ASN A 220 13.31 -12.78 -14.25
C ASN A 220 12.00 -13.10 -13.52
N CYS A 221 11.85 -14.36 -13.11
CA CYS A 221 10.83 -14.82 -12.21
C CYS A 221 11.51 -15.49 -11.02
N PHE A 222 11.38 -14.89 -9.83
CA PHE A 222 12.01 -15.40 -8.61
C PHE A 222 10.98 -16.12 -7.75
N PRO A 223 11.32 -17.28 -7.15
CA PRO A 223 10.50 -17.87 -6.13
C PRO A 223 10.50 -17.01 -4.88
N VAL A 224 9.36 -16.91 -4.22
CA VAL A 224 9.18 -16.19 -2.96
C VAL A 224 8.34 -17.00 -2.00
N LYS A 225 8.53 -16.78 -0.71
CA LYS A 225 7.77 -17.44 0.36
C LYS A 225 7.26 -16.42 1.36
N LYS A 226 6.34 -16.85 2.19
CA LYS A 226 5.80 -16.04 3.29
C LYS A 226 6.92 -15.35 4.08
N HIS A 227 6.74 -14.05 4.31
CA HIS A 227 7.68 -13.15 4.99
C HIS A 227 8.90 -12.67 4.18
N ASP A 228 9.05 -13.08 2.93
CA ASP A 228 10.01 -12.42 2.04
C ASP A 228 9.57 -10.98 1.76
N HIS A 229 10.55 -10.10 1.60
CA HIS A 229 10.32 -8.71 1.21
C HIS A 229 11.14 -8.39 -0.04
N VAL A 230 10.44 -7.99 -1.11
CA VAL A 230 11.00 -7.70 -2.43
C VAL A 230 10.95 -6.20 -2.67
N LEU A 231 12.11 -5.57 -2.89
CA LEU A 231 12.21 -4.13 -3.13
C LEU A 231 12.02 -3.82 -4.61
N ILE A 232 11.21 -2.81 -4.91
CA ILE A 232 10.83 -2.45 -6.28
C ILE A 232 11.00 -0.93 -6.47
N PRO A 233 12.26 -0.44 -6.52
CA PRO A 233 12.49 0.98 -6.82
C PRO A 233 12.04 1.32 -8.24
N ALA A 234 11.55 2.53 -8.45
CA ALA A 234 11.09 3.04 -9.74
C ALA A 234 12.08 2.72 -10.87
N GLY A 235 11.56 2.34 -12.03
CA GLY A 235 12.35 1.86 -13.17
C GLY A 235 12.62 0.35 -13.16
N THR A 236 12.20 -0.41 -12.15
CA THR A 236 12.31 -1.87 -12.14
C THR A 236 11.06 -2.49 -12.77
N VAL A 237 11.24 -3.33 -13.79
CA VAL A 237 10.14 -4.14 -14.33
C VAL A 237 9.73 -5.16 -13.28
N HIS A 238 8.43 -5.26 -13.00
CA HIS A 238 7.93 -6.15 -11.95
C HIS A 238 6.47 -6.58 -12.17
N GLY A 239 6.03 -7.52 -11.36
CA GLY A 239 4.65 -7.97 -11.21
C GLY A 239 4.55 -9.15 -10.26
N SER A 240 3.47 -9.23 -9.47
CA SER A 240 3.19 -10.41 -8.65
C SER A 240 2.89 -11.60 -9.56
N GLY A 241 3.52 -12.73 -9.30
CA GLY A 241 3.21 -13.99 -9.95
C GLY A 241 1.91 -14.61 -9.42
N ALA A 242 1.33 -15.53 -10.15
CA ALA A 242 0.19 -16.31 -9.68
C ALA A 242 0.54 -17.07 -8.38
N GLY A 243 -0.43 -17.29 -7.52
CA GLY A 243 -0.25 -18.03 -6.26
C GLY A 243 0.42 -17.23 -5.14
N THR A 244 0.37 -15.89 -5.16
CA THR A 244 1.03 -15.04 -4.18
C THR A 244 0.04 -14.05 -3.56
N MET A 245 0.08 -13.91 -2.25
CA MET A 245 -0.61 -12.85 -1.52
C MET A 245 0.37 -11.80 -1.08
N VAL A 246 0.26 -10.59 -1.62
CA VAL A 246 1.19 -9.49 -1.41
C VAL A 246 0.55 -8.40 -0.54
N LEU A 247 1.29 -7.91 0.45
CA LEU A 247 1.11 -6.58 1.02
C LEU A 247 2.04 -5.63 0.27
N GLU A 248 1.49 -4.79 -0.59
CA GLU A 248 2.23 -3.73 -1.26
C GLU A 248 2.43 -2.55 -0.30
N ILE A 249 3.66 -2.07 -0.23
CA ILE A 249 4.05 -0.88 0.53
C ILE A 249 4.62 0.10 -0.46
N SER A 250 3.97 1.23 -0.66
CA SER A 250 4.35 2.17 -1.70
C SER A 250 4.32 3.63 -1.27
N ALA A 251 5.03 4.47 -2.02
CA ALA A 251 5.38 5.83 -1.71
C ALA A 251 4.52 6.88 -2.43
N THR A 252 3.40 6.52 -2.99
CA THR A 252 2.52 7.48 -3.67
C THR A 252 1.13 7.45 -3.07
N PRO A 253 0.48 8.61 -2.95
CA PRO A 253 -0.94 8.65 -2.59
C PRO A 253 -1.81 7.93 -3.62
N TYR A 254 -1.28 7.63 -4.84
CA TYR A 254 -2.05 7.02 -5.92
C TYR A 254 -1.25 6.09 -6.83
N ILE A 255 -1.94 5.13 -7.45
CA ILE A 255 -1.39 4.17 -8.40
C ILE A 255 -0.86 4.91 -9.63
N PHE A 256 0.46 4.90 -9.82
CA PHE A 256 1.09 5.46 -11.00
C PHE A 256 2.09 4.47 -11.60
N THR A 257 1.60 3.67 -12.56
CA THR A 257 2.40 2.64 -13.22
C THR A 257 2.18 2.63 -14.73
N PHE A 258 3.16 2.14 -15.48
CA PHE A 258 3.07 1.86 -16.90
C PHE A 258 3.03 0.35 -17.12
N LYS A 259 1.88 -0.16 -17.57
CA LYS A 259 1.76 -1.57 -17.96
C LYS A 259 2.51 -1.83 -19.24
N LEU A 260 3.36 -2.84 -19.23
CA LEU A 260 4.15 -3.33 -20.36
C LEU A 260 3.47 -4.51 -21.05
N TRP A 261 2.97 -5.46 -20.27
CA TRP A 261 2.30 -6.65 -20.75
C TRP A 261 1.24 -7.13 -19.76
N ASP A 262 0.08 -7.50 -20.27
CA ASP A 262 -1.03 -7.99 -19.46
C ASP A 262 -1.50 -9.39 -19.86
N TRP A 263 -0.58 -10.24 -20.24
CA TRP A 263 -0.79 -11.66 -20.55
C TRP A 263 -1.84 -11.95 -21.62
N GLY A 264 -2.09 -10.96 -22.52
CA GLY A 264 -3.13 -11.08 -23.57
C GLY A 264 -4.56 -11.00 -23.05
N ARG A 265 -4.80 -10.57 -21.82
CA ARG A 265 -6.12 -10.53 -21.20
C ARG A 265 -6.95 -9.32 -21.66
N VAL A 266 -8.26 -9.49 -21.62
CA VAL A 266 -9.23 -8.39 -21.66
C VAL A 266 -9.66 -8.01 -20.25
N ASP A 267 -10.23 -6.85 -20.07
CA ASP A 267 -10.80 -6.41 -18.79
C ASP A 267 -12.14 -7.11 -18.49
N LEU A 268 -12.66 -6.90 -17.28
CA LEU A 268 -13.94 -7.49 -16.85
C LEU A 268 -15.12 -7.10 -17.77
N ASP A 269 -15.03 -6.00 -18.48
CA ASP A 269 -16.00 -5.54 -19.49
C ASP A 269 -15.73 -6.09 -20.90
N GLY A 270 -14.76 -6.99 -21.06
CA GLY A 270 -14.39 -7.60 -22.34
C GLY A 270 -13.55 -6.73 -23.27
N LYS A 271 -13.10 -5.57 -22.81
CA LYS A 271 -12.24 -4.67 -23.61
C LYS A 271 -10.76 -4.93 -23.39
N PRO A 272 -9.90 -4.67 -24.39
CA PRO A 272 -8.45 -4.72 -24.20
C PRO A 272 -8.01 -3.78 -23.08
N ARG A 273 -7.14 -4.29 -22.19
CA ARG A 273 -6.60 -3.48 -21.08
C ARG A 273 -5.59 -2.47 -21.60
N PRO A 274 -5.55 -1.24 -21.04
CA PRO A 274 -4.59 -0.22 -21.46
C PRO A 274 -3.15 -0.68 -21.21
N ILE A 275 -2.28 -0.53 -22.20
CA ILE A 275 -0.84 -0.79 -22.14
C ILE A 275 -0.12 0.51 -22.50
N HIS A 276 1.03 0.80 -21.85
CA HIS A 276 1.74 2.07 -21.94
C HIS A 276 3.21 1.85 -22.32
N ILE A 277 3.45 1.12 -23.44
CA ILE A 277 4.79 0.61 -23.81
C ILE A 277 5.80 1.74 -23.94
N ASP A 278 5.50 2.82 -24.66
CA ASP A 278 6.48 3.88 -24.88
C ASP A 278 6.88 4.60 -23.60
N HIS A 279 5.92 4.89 -22.73
CA HIS A 279 6.21 5.42 -21.41
C HIS A 279 7.00 4.41 -20.57
N GLY A 280 6.64 3.13 -20.61
CA GLY A 280 7.32 2.09 -19.89
C GLY A 280 8.77 1.93 -20.33
N LEU A 281 9.02 1.77 -21.63
CA LEU A 281 10.37 1.62 -22.19
C LEU A 281 11.29 2.80 -21.85
N ALA A 282 10.74 4.03 -21.80
CA ALA A 282 11.51 5.21 -21.42
C ALA A 282 11.96 5.21 -19.94
N ASN A 283 11.39 4.34 -19.10
CA ASN A 283 11.66 4.32 -17.68
C ASN A 283 12.37 3.06 -17.20
N ILE A 284 12.42 1.98 -17.98
CA ILE A 284 13.10 0.74 -17.60
C ILE A 284 14.59 0.99 -17.38
N GLN A 285 15.08 0.57 -16.21
CA GLN A 285 16.51 0.51 -15.92
C GLN A 285 17.02 -0.87 -16.32
N TRP A 286 17.63 -0.94 -17.51
CA TRP A 286 18.05 -2.20 -18.16
C TRP A 286 19.25 -2.87 -17.50
N ASP A 287 19.94 -2.17 -16.60
CA ASP A 287 21.02 -2.70 -15.75
C ASP A 287 20.51 -3.45 -14.52
N ARG A 288 19.20 -3.43 -14.25
CA ARG A 288 18.59 -4.19 -13.15
C ARG A 288 18.35 -5.63 -13.59
N ASP A 289 19.44 -6.32 -13.83
CA ASP A 289 19.44 -7.72 -14.23
C ASP A 289 19.33 -8.68 -13.03
N THR A 290 19.50 -9.98 -13.28
CA THR A 290 19.43 -11.03 -12.25
C THR A 290 20.40 -10.78 -11.11
N ALA A 291 21.65 -10.42 -11.42
CA ALA A 291 22.69 -10.19 -10.40
C ALA A 291 22.36 -8.96 -9.56
N PHE A 292 21.90 -7.89 -10.21
CA PHE A 292 21.44 -6.68 -9.50
C PHE A 292 20.26 -6.98 -8.56
N CYS A 293 19.24 -7.69 -9.05
CA CYS A 293 18.07 -8.04 -8.26
C CYS A 293 18.43 -8.87 -7.02
N GLN A 294 19.26 -9.89 -7.19
CA GLN A 294 19.72 -10.75 -6.09
C GLN A 294 20.55 -9.99 -5.06
N ALA A 295 21.41 -9.08 -5.50
CA ALA A 295 22.30 -8.33 -4.61
C ALA A 295 21.60 -7.16 -3.88
N ASN A 296 20.56 -6.55 -4.48
CA ASN A 296 20.05 -5.28 -4.00
C ASN A 296 18.54 -5.26 -3.68
N LEU A 297 17.75 -6.18 -4.25
CA LEU A 297 16.29 -6.12 -4.16
C LEU A 297 15.65 -7.27 -3.39
N LEU A 298 16.36 -8.38 -3.25
CA LEU A 298 15.91 -9.58 -2.53
C LEU A 298 16.73 -9.76 -1.24
N HIS A 299 16.06 -10.21 -0.17
CA HIS A 299 16.73 -10.60 1.09
C HIS A 299 17.60 -9.49 1.70
N GLN A 300 17.10 -8.24 1.71
CA GLN A 300 17.83 -7.08 2.24
C GLN A 300 17.61 -6.85 3.74
N ASP A 301 17.18 -7.87 4.47
CA ASP A 301 16.89 -7.84 5.90
C ASP A 301 18.14 -7.49 6.74
N LYS A 302 18.02 -6.55 7.68
CA LYS A 302 19.07 -6.17 8.64
C LYS A 302 18.48 -6.13 10.05
N THR A 303 18.99 -6.96 10.96
CA THR A 303 18.60 -6.91 12.38
C THR A 303 19.02 -5.58 13.01
N VAL A 304 18.07 -4.85 13.56
CA VAL A 304 18.27 -3.59 14.28
C VAL A 304 18.30 -3.81 15.80
N GLN A 305 17.41 -4.68 16.26
CA GLN A 305 17.28 -5.05 17.67
C GLN A 305 16.92 -6.53 17.74
N ASP A 306 17.55 -7.23 18.71
CA ASP A 306 17.20 -8.59 19.08
C ASP A 306 17.38 -8.73 20.60
N GLY A 307 16.33 -9.16 21.30
CA GLY A 307 16.31 -9.22 22.76
C GLY A 307 15.13 -10.02 23.31
N PRO A 308 15.01 -10.09 24.65
CA PRO A 308 13.99 -10.90 25.30
C PRO A 308 12.54 -10.46 25.00
N ASP A 309 12.35 -9.18 24.72
CA ASP A 309 11.03 -8.62 24.45
C ASP A 309 10.62 -8.78 22.98
N GLY A 310 11.56 -9.10 22.10
CA GLY A 310 11.33 -9.30 20.68
C GLY A 310 12.45 -8.76 19.80
N SER A 311 12.21 -8.80 18.49
CA SER A 311 13.17 -8.34 17.49
C SER A 311 12.59 -7.27 16.57
N VAL A 312 13.47 -6.40 16.08
CA VAL A 312 13.20 -5.41 15.04
C VAL A 312 14.18 -5.67 13.91
N VAL A 313 13.64 -6.02 12.75
CA VAL A 313 14.41 -6.24 11.53
C VAL A 313 14.02 -5.17 10.53
N ARG A 314 14.98 -4.40 10.05
CA ARG A 314 14.79 -3.49 8.94
C ARG A 314 14.73 -4.32 7.66
N THR A 315 13.57 -4.34 7.02
CA THR A 315 13.37 -5.05 5.74
C THR A 315 13.62 -4.15 4.55
N GLY A 316 13.60 -2.84 4.79
CA GLY A 316 14.11 -1.78 3.91
C GLY A 316 13.20 -1.43 2.75
N LEU A 317 13.44 -0.25 2.24
CA LEU A 317 13.28 0.19 0.86
C LEU A 317 14.63 0.74 0.45
N ALA A 318 14.88 0.96 -0.84
CA ALA A 318 16.16 1.48 -1.30
C ALA A 318 16.52 2.78 -0.58
N GLU A 319 17.80 3.08 -0.37
CA GLU A 319 18.24 4.22 0.45
C GLU A 319 17.73 5.59 -0.04
N ARG A 320 17.43 5.70 -1.32
CA ARG A 320 16.88 6.93 -1.92
C ARG A 320 15.40 7.16 -1.65
N GLU A 321 14.69 6.12 -1.21
CA GLU A 321 13.27 6.19 -0.92
C GLU A 321 13.04 6.78 0.46
N PHE A 322 11.97 7.54 0.59
CA PHE A 322 11.66 8.21 1.85
C PHE A 322 10.90 7.34 2.85
N ILE A 323 10.40 6.17 2.44
CA ILE A 323 9.79 5.18 3.35
C ILE A 323 10.88 4.26 3.89
N ASP A 324 10.77 3.94 5.16
CA ASP A 324 11.58 2.91 5.82
C ASP A 324 10.65 1.86 6.43
N THR A 325 10.99 0.57 6.26
CA THR A 325 10.15 -0.54 6.68
C THR A 325 10.86 -1.45 7.67
N PHE A 326 10.09 -1.95 8.65
CA PHE A 326 10.58 -2.80 9.70
C PHE A 326 9.62 -3.95 9.96
N ARG A 327 10.14 -5.12 10.22
CA ARG A 327 9.40 -6.25 10.77
C ARG A 327 9.62 -6.30 12.29
N LEU A 328 8.54 -6.08 13.01
CA LEU A 328 8.47 -6.19 14.47
C LEU A 328 8.02 -7.59 14.84
N THR A 329 8.71 -8.28 15.73
CA THR A 329 8.34 -9.62 16.20
C THR A 329 8.41 -9.69 17.70
N THR A 330 7.37 -10.21 18.35
CA THR A 330 7.35 -10.45 19.79
C THR A 330 6.45 -11.62 20.18
N ARG A 331 6.66 -12.17 21.38
CA ARG A 331 5.75 -13.11 22.07
C ARG A 331 5.22 -12.54 23.38
N THR A 332 5.68 -11.37 23.76
CA THR A 332 5.31 -10.68 24.99
C THR A 332 4.86 -9.26 24.66
N ALA A 333 5.72 -8.28 24.81
CA ALA A 333 5.47 -6.88 24.50
C ALA A 333 6.75 -6.21 23.98
N LEU A 334 6.69 -5.65 22.79
CA LEU A 334 7.77 -4.89 22.17
C LEU A 334 7.43 -3.41 22.20
N GLU A 335 8.24 -2.60 22.87
CA GLU A 335 8.09 -1.15 22.85
C GLU A 335 8.61 -0.56 21.54
N VAL A 336 7.79 0.29 20.90
CA VAL A 336 8.11 0.94 19.65
C VAL A 336 8.21 2.46 19.89
N PRO A 337 9.41 3.03 19.86
CA PRO A 337 9.61 4.45 20.08
C PRO A 337 9.07 5.28 18.90
N ARG A 338 8.76 6.55 19.19
CA ARG A 338 8.38 7.51 18.14
C ARG A 338 9.62 8.21 17.60
N ASP A 339 9.52 8.64 16.36
CA ASP A 339 10.62 9.22 15.61
C ASP A 339 10.21 10.47 14.81
N GLY A 340 9.05 11.05 15.14
CA GLY A 340 8.52 12.22 14.44
C GLY A 340 7.80 11.91 13.14
N SER A 341 7.34 10.65 12.98
CA SER A 341 6.61 10.19 11.79
C SER A 341 5.33 9.44 12.19
N VAL A 342 4.30 9.56 11.37
CA VAL A 342 3.20 8.60 11.36
C VAL A 342 3.73 7.20 11.11
N HIS A 343 3.19 6.20 11.82
CA HIS A 343 3.46 4.79 11.57
C HIS A 343 2.25 4.13 10.94
N MET A 344 2.45 3.40 9.85
CA MET A 344 1.46 2.51 9.26
C MET A 344 1.91 1.08 9.44
N LEU A 345 1.02 0.21 9.94
CA LEU A 345 1.36 -1.18 10.26
C LEU A 345 0.32 -2.13 9.67
N ASN A 346 0.77 -3.38 9.44
CA ASN A 346 -0.11 -4.51 9.16
C ASN A 346 0.33 -5.70 10.02
N LEU A 347 -0.62 -6.42 10.64
CA LEU A 347 -0.33 -7.63 11.40
C LEU A 347 -0.17 -8.81 10.45
N VAL A 348 1.08 -9.24 10.20
CA VAL A 348 1.43 -10.24 9.18
C VAL A 348 1.60 -11.65 9.75
N GLU A 349 1.57 -11.83 11.06
CA GLU A 349 1.54 -13.12 11.77
C GLU A 349 0.90 -12.98 13.15
N GLY A 350 0.23 -14.04 13.60
CA GLY A 350 -0.59 -14.06 14.81
C GLY A 350 -2.06 -13.76 14.49
N SER A 351 -2.98 -14.37 15.21
CA SER A 351 -4.42 -14.14 15.02
C SER A 351 -4.86 -12.76 15.50
N GLU A 352 -4.22 -12.29 16.59
CA GLU A 352 -4.52 -11.03 17.27
C GLU A 352 -3.24 -10.43 17.86
N ALA A 353 -3.16 -9.10 17.83
CA ALA A 353 -2.19 -8.33 18.60
C ALA A 353 -2.88 -7.14 19.28
N ARG A 354 -2.30 -6.67 20.37
CA ARG A 354 -2.78 -5.52 21.12
C ARG A 354 -1.79 -4.38 21.05
N ILE A 355 -2.29 -3.20 20.73
CA ILE A 355 -1.51 -1.97 20.73
C ILE A 355 -1.87 -1.20 22.00
N THR A 356 -0.88 -0.97 22.86
CA THR A 356 -1.09 -0.27 24.13
C THR A 356 -0.21 0.95 24.26
N SER A 357 -0.65 1.93 25.04
CA SER A 357 0.13 3.11 25.37
C SER A 357 0.85 2.93 26.71
N PRO A 358 2.18 3.03 26.78
CA PRO A 358 2.90 2.98 28.06
C PRO A 358 2.55 4.14 29.00
N THR A 359 2.01 5.24 28.47
CA THR A 359 1.62 6.44 29.23
C THR A 359 0.10 6.55 29.45
N GLY A 360 -0.70 5.63 28.91
CA GLY A 360 -2.16 5.72 28.97
C GLY A 360 -2.76 6.78 28.03
N ALA A 361 -2.05 7.24 27.00
CA ALA A 361 -2.51 8.26 26.07
C ALA A 361 -3.73 7.82 25.26
N PHE A 362 -3.92 6.52 25.04
CA PHE A 362 -5.08 5.92 24.38
C PHE A 362 -5.44 4.57 25.02
N ALA A 363 -6.70 4.15 24.86
CA ALA A 363 -7.16 2.85 25.28
C ALA A 363 -6.54 1.74 24.43
N PRO A 364 -6.34 0.51 24.98
CA PRO A 364 -5.84 -0.62 24.21
C PRO A 364 -6.62 -0.82 22.92
N PHE A 365 -5.90 -1.05 21.83
CA PHE A 365 -6.44 -1.21 20.48
C PHE A 365 -6.07 -2.59 19.94
N THR A 366 -7.07 -3.40 19.63
CA THR A 366 -6.90 -4.76 19.13
C THR A 366 -6.87 -4.74 17.60
N VAL A 367 -5.95 -5.51 17.02
CA VAL A 367 -5.81 -5.76 15.59
C VAL A 367 -5.74 -7.25 15.33
N HIS A 368 -6.27 -7.68 14.18
CA HIS A 368 -6.26 -9.08 13.77
C HIS A 368 -5.36 -9.29 12.54
N TYR A 369 -5.09 -10.56 12.24
CA TYR A 369 -4.26 -10.96 11.10
C TYR A 369 -4.66 -10.22 9.81
N ALA A 370 -3.65 -9.78 9.07
CA ALA A 370 -3.73 -9.04 7.82
C ALA A 370 -4.47 -7.69 7.87
N GLN A 371 -4.77 -7.16 9.06
CA GLN A 371 -5.38 -5.84 9.20
C GLN A 371 -4.33 -4.73 9.20
N THR A 372 -4.55 -3.72 8.36
CA THR A 372 -3.77 -2.47 8.37
C THR A 372 -4.32 -1.50 9.42
N PHE A 373 -3.44 -0.83 10.13
CA PHE A 373 -3.77 0.20 11.11
C PHE A 373 -2.73 1.32 11.12
N ILE A 374 -3.15 2.48 11.59
CA ILE A 374 -2.34 3.68 11.62
C ILE A 374 -2.17 4.15 13.05
N LEU A 375 -0.93 4.49 13.42
CA LEU A 375 -0.61 5.22 14.63
C LEU A 375 -0.20 6.65 14.26
N PRO A 376 -1.07 7.63 14.52
CA PRO A 376 -0.72 9.04 14.39
C PRO A 376 0.51 9.40 15.24
N GLU A 377 1.31 10.35 14.79
CA GLU A 377 2.46 10.81 15.58
C GLU A 377 2.01 11.31 16.97
N ALA A 378 0.90 12.03 17.04
CA ALA A 378 0.36 12.56 18.30
C ALA A 378 -0.16 11.48 19.28
N ALA A 379 -0.25 10.21 18.89
CA ALA A 379 -0.58 9.12 19.80
C ALA A 379 0.58 8.77 20.76
N GLY A 380 1.80 9.16 20.42
CA GLY A 380 2.98 8.89 21.25
C GLY A 380 3.50 7.46 21.13
N ALA A 381 4.45 7.10 21.99
CA ALA A 381 5.04 5.75 22.06
C ALA A 381 3.97 4.68 22.31
N TYR A 382 4.21 3.47 21.81
CA TYR A 382 3.28 2.36 21.96
C TYR A 382 4.02 1.03 22.12
N ARG A 383 3.28 0.00 22.54
CA ARG A 383 3.75 -1.38 22.57
C ARG A 383 2.92 -2.23 21.63
N LEU A 384 3.60 -3.12 20.93
CA LEU A 384 3.00 -4.27 20.24
C LEU A 384 3.02 -5.45 21.21
N GLU A 385 1.86 -5.95 21.59
CA GLU A 385 1.73 -7.03 22.58
C GLU A 385 1.09 -8.27 21.97
N SER A 386 1.60 -9.44 22.36
CA SER A 386 0.96 -10.72 22.10
C SER A 386 0.04 -11.07 23.29
N PRO A 387 -1.28 -11.15 23.09
CA PRO A 387 -2.20 -11.38 24.19
C PRO A 387 -2.19 -12.82 24.72
N ASP A 388 -1.74 -13.79 23.91
CA ASP A 388 -1.76 -15.22 24.18
C ASP A 388 -0.36 -15.87 24.29
N GLY A 389 0.71 -15.07 24.18
CA GLY A 389 2.09 -15.54 24.23
C GLY A 389 2.57 -16.24 22.94
N GLN A 390 1.74 -16.29 21.90
CA GLN A 390 2.16 -16.76 20.58
C GLN A 390 2.96 -15.70 19.85
N THR A 391 3.68 -16.10 18.79
CA THR A 391 4.41 -15.13 17.99
C THR A 391 3.45 -14.21 17.25
N VAL A 392 3.61 -12.91 17.43
CA VAL A 392 3.02 -11.88 16.58
C VAL A 392 4.09 -11.15 15.80
N ARG A 393 3.81 -10.86 14.53
CA ARG A 393 4.65 -10.02 13.65
C ARG A 393 3.82 -8.94 13.02
N ALA A 394 4.38 -7.74 12.99
CA ALA A 394 3.81 -6.63 12.25
C ALA A 394 4.86 -6.02 11.34
N ILE A 395 4.45 -5.68 10.12
CA ILE A 395 5.24 -4.79 9.27
C ILE A 395 4.88 -3.36 9.62
N LEU A 396 5.89 -2.55 9.83
CA LEU A 396 5.80 -1.13 10.10
C LEU A 396 6.46 -0.36 8.96
N ALA A 397 5.75 0.63 8.41
CA ALA A 397 6.30 1.62 7.51
C ALA A 397 6.23 3.01 8.15
N ARG A 398 7.28 3.81 7.92
CA ARG A 398 7.39 5.18 8.39
C ARG A 398 8.18 6.04 7.40
N VAL A 399 8.09 7.35 7.52
CA VAL A 399 8.94 8.25 6.72
C VAL A 399 10.30 8.38 7.39
N ARG A 400 11.38 8.19 6.63
CA ARG A 400 12.76 8.34 7.10
C ARG A 400 13.04 9.73 7.67
N GLY A 401 13.88 9.75 8.71
CA GLY A 401 14.40 10.96 9.35
C GLY A 401 15.43 11.70 8.52
#